data_aca21a17b6f2d24fcabb6b7a5a2d214c
#
_entry.id   aca21a17b6f2d24fcabb6b7a5a2d214c
#
_cell.length_a   1.000
_cell.length_b   1.000
_cell.length_c   1.000
_cell.angle_alpha   90.00
_cell.angle_beta   90.00
_cell.angle_gamma   90.00
#
_symmetry.space_group_name_H-M   'P 1'
#
loop_
_entity.id
_entity.type
_entity.pdbx_description
1 polymer ?
#
loop_
_entity_poly.entity_id
_entity_poly.type
_entity_poly.pdbx_seq_one_letter_code
_entity_poly.pdbx_strand_id
1 'polypeptide(L)'
;MKTRLCALGLWLMTFTSQASSQDLMIRDVFKQMPASLLPTLSENNRLDMLDFMDSKMKAEVTNRLGGKSEMTLLTDTTLSIRMSEALKVDMLLLKSGSSESSNNEIICMIETFGRDSLSLESTVRFYTTSWHPLSQSPQLSVSDQNTILSKKVLTILKRDDEILKKN
;
A
#
# COMPACT_ATOMS: atom_id res chain seq x y z
N MET A 1 -64.36 37.55 -20.99
CA MET A 1 -62.88 37.70 -20.82
C MET A 1 -62.38 36.47 -20.02
N LYS A 2 -61.63 35.57 -20.67
CA LYS A 2 -61.12 34.33 -20.06
C LYS A 2 -59.60 34.48 -19.92
N THR A 3 -59.15 34.72 -18.72
CA THR A 3 -57.72 34.74 -18.38
C THR A 3 -57.18 33.31 -18.20
N ARG A 4 -56.29 32.89 -19.07
CA ARG A 4 -55.55 31.61 -18.95
C ARG A 4 -54.29 31.83 -18.10
N LEU A 5 -54.26 31.19 -16.94
CA LEU A 5 -53.06 31.10 -16.10
C LEU A 5 -52.13 30.01 -16.69
N CYS A 6 -50.96 30.39 -17.19
CA CYS A 6 -49.88 29.46 -17.52
C CYS A 6 -49.10 29.18 -16.26
N ALA A 7 -49.19 27.94 -15.75
CA ALA A 7 -48.32 27.44 -14.70
C ALA A 7 -46.99 26.95 -15.33
N LEU A 8 -45.92 27.72 -15.16
CA LEU A 8 -44.56 27.26 -15.46
C LEU A 8 -44.11 26.33 -14.34
N GLY A 9 -44.11 25.01 -14.62
CA GLY A 9 -43.51 24.03 -13.76
C GLY A 9 -41.98 24.09 -13.85
N LEU A 10 -41.35 24.60 -12.81
CA LEU A 10 -39.88 24.58 -12.63
C LEU A 10 -39.43 23.18 -12.22
N TRP A 11 -38.95 22.42 -13.19
CA TRP A 11 -38.38 21.05 -12.95
C TRP A 11 -36.97 21.21 -12.41
N LEU A 12 -36.81 21.12 -11.08
CA LEU A 12 -35.51 21.04 -10.43
C LEU A 12 -34.92 19.64 -10.69
N MET A 13 -34.01 19.54 -11.63
CA MET A 13 -33.15 18.36 -11.78
C MET A 13 -32.13 18.35 -10.62
N THR A 14 -32.38 17.58 -9.58
CA THR A 14 -31.37 17.26 -8.55
C THR A 14 -30.39 16.28 -9.15
N PHE A 15 -29.21 16.76 -9.55
CA PHE A 15 -28.04 15.90 -9.82
C PHE A 15 -27.55 15.30 -8.50
N THR A 16 -27.95 14.08 -8.19
CA THR A 16 -27.31 13.30 -7.15
C THR A 16 -25.96 12.81 -7.71
N SER A 17 -24.89 13.49 -7.34
CA SER A 17 -23.53 12.99 -7.55
C SER A 17 -23.37 11.72 -6.69
N GLN A 18 -23.45 10.55 -7.32
CA GLN A 18 -22.97 9.33 -6.71
C GLN A 18 -21.44 9.44 -6.63
N ALA A 19 -20.92 9.73 -5.44
CA ALA A 19 -19.52 9.55 -5.17
C ALA A 19 -19.26 8.04 -5.21
N SER A 20 -18.73 7.55 -6.33
CA SER A 20 -18.14 6.22 -6.42
C SER A 20 -16.96 6.20 -5.46
N SER A 21 -17.04 5.40 -4.39
CA SER A 21 -15.88 5.11 -3.56
C SER A 21 -14.92 4.30 -4.42
N GLN A 22 -13.90 4.95 -4.94
CA GLN A 22 -12.82 4.32 -5.68
C GLN A 22 -12.01 3.52 -4.65
N ASP A 23 -11.87 2.20 -4.85
CA ASP A 23 -11.06 1.37 -3.98
C ASP A 23 -9.62 1.92 -3.98
N LEU A 24 -9.03 2.04 -2.79
CA LEU A 24 -7.68 2.54 -2.63
C LEU A 24 -6.69 1.54 -3.24
N MET A 25 -5.76 2.03 -4.05
CA MET A 25 -4.73 1.19 -4.65
C MET A 25 -3.37 1.42 -3.99
N ILE A 26 -2.57 0.37 -3.87
CA ILE A 26 -1.21 0.44 -3.30
C ILE A 26 -0.33 1.48 -4.02
N ARG A 27 -0.52 1.66 -5.32
CA ARG A 27 0.20 2.65 -6.12
C ARG A 27 -0.03 4.09 -5.65
N ASP A 28 -1.27 4.42 -5.24
CA ASP A 28 -1.62 5.77 -4.80
C ASP A 28 -1.05 6.05 -3.41
N VAL A 29 -1.09 5.04 -2.55
CA VAL A 29 -0.44 5.06 -1.25
C VAL A 29 1.08 5.20 -1.39
N PHE A 30 1.70 4.48 -2.33
CA PHE A 30 3.15 4.55 -2.60
C PHE A 30 3.59 5.92 -3.12
N LYS A 31 2.80 6.57 -3.98
CA LYS A 31 3.06 7.96 -4.42
C LYS A 31 3.15 8.93 -3.25
N GLN A 32 2.26 8.79 -2.26
CA GLN A 32 2.15 9.67 -1.10
C GLN A 32 3.12 9.31 0.03
N MET A 33 3.93 8.27 -0.12
CA MET A 33 4.85 7.81 0.93
C MET A 33 5.87 8.88 1.32
N PRO A 34 6.05 9.17 2.62
CA PRO A 34 7.10 10.07 3.09
C PRO A 34 8.50 9.60 2.67
N ALA A 35 9.33 10.52 2.19
CA ALA A 35 10.69 10.21 1.73
C ALA A 35 11.57 9.61 2.84
N SER A 36 11.25 9.87 4.11
CA SER A 36 11.97 9.33 5.28
C SER A 36 11.86 7.81 5.41
N LEU A 37 10.83 7.18 4.85
CA LEU A 37 10.62 5.72 4.95
C LEU A 37 11.51 4.94 3.98
N LEU A 38 11.79 5.50 2.80
CA LEU A 38 12.75 4.94 1.83
C LEU A 38 13.69 6.06 1.34
N PRO A 39 14.63 6.52 2.17
CA PRO A 39 15.43 7.73 1.88
C PRO A 39 16.34 7.58 0.66
N THR A 40 16.63 6.36 0.23
CA THR A 40 17.42 6.07 -0.96
C THR A 40 16.65 6.23 -2.27
N LEU A 41 15.30 6.19 -2.23
CA LEU A 41 14.43 6.45 -3.39
C LEU A 41 13.88 7.88 -3.31
N SER A 42 14.18 8.70 -4.33
CA SER A 42 13.53 9.99 -4.48
C SER A 42 12.04 9.81 -4.87
N GLU A 43 11.27 10.87 -4.73
CA GLU A 43 9.88 10.89 -5.23
C GLU A 43 9.85 10.61 -6.74
N ASN A 44 10.72 11.24 -7.52
CA ASN A 44 10.82 10.99 -8.95
C ASN A 44 11.14 9.53 -9.26
N ASN A 45 12.09 8.91 -8.51
CA ASN A 45 12.36 7.47 -8.69
C ASN A 45 11.09 6.62 -8.50
N ARG A 46 10.25 6.96 -7.52
CA ARG A 46 9.00 6.22 -7.26
C ARG A 46 7.99 6.39 -8.39
N LEU A 47 7.86 7.62 -8.90
CA LEU A 47 6.97 7.91 -10.04
C LEU A 47 7.46 7.20 -11.32
N ASP A 48 8.76 7.29 -11.61
CA ASP A 48 9.38 6.62 -12.77
C ASP A 48 9.16 5.10 -12.72
N MET A 49 9.32 4.46 -11.54
CA MET A 49 9.05 3.03 -11.38
C MET A 49 7.61 2.67 -11.72
N LEU A 50 6.63 3.48 -11.26
CA LEU A 50 5.21 3.25 -11.57
C LEU A 50 4.93 3.40 -13.06
N ASP A 51 5.49 4.42 -13.70
CA ASP A 51 5.31 4.68 -15.13
C ASP A 51 5.94 3.57 -15.98
N PHE A 52 7.10 3.04 -15.57
CA PHE A 52 7.74 1.91 -16.23
C PHE A 52 6.91 0.63 -16.09
N MET A 53 6.33 0.36 -14.92
CA MET A 53 5.42 -0.78 -14.74
C MET A 53 4.18 -0.67 -15.64
N ASP A 54 3.56 0.51 -15.73
CA ASP A 54 2.41 0.77 -16.60
C ASP A 54 2.76 0.57 -18.09
N SER A 55 3.96 0.99 -18.48
CA SER A 55 4.48 0.84 -19.82
C SER A 55 5.01 -0.58 -20.13
N LYS A 56 4.90 -1.51 -19.15
CA LYS A 56 5.46 -2.89 -19.24
C LYS A 56 6.97 -2.91 -19.53
N MET A 57 7.67 -1.90 -19.06
CA MET A 57 9.11 -1.79 -19.15
C MET A 57 9.76 -2.31 -17.86
N LYS A 58 11.07 -2.57 -17.90
CA LYS A 58 11.85 -2.85 -16.69
C LYS A 58 11.82 -1.61 -15.78
N ALA A 59 11.21 -1.73 -14.62
CA ALA A 59 11.04 -0.61 -13.68
C ALA A 59 12.30 -0.41 -12.81
N GLU A 60 13.45 -0.17 -13.45
CA GLU A 60 14.75 0.05 -12.81
C GLU A 60 15.11 1.53 -12.83
N VAL A 61 15.55 2.04 -11.69
CA VAL A 61 16.02 3.42 -11.52
C VAL A 61 17.38 3.45 -10.84
N THR A 62 18.14 4.53 -11.03
CA THR A 62 19.33 4.79 -10.24
C THR A 62 18.93 5.52 -8.95
N ASN A 63 19.17 4.90 -7.80
CA ASN A 63 18.83 5.46 -6.50
C ASN A 63 19.83 6.51 -6.04
N ARG A 64 19.55 7.20 -4.92
CA ARG A 64 20.39 8.28 -4.39
C ARG A 64 21.81 7.87 -3.98
N LEU A 65 22.04 6.57 -3.77
CA LEU A 65 23.38 6.04 -3.46
C LEU A 65 24.15 5.61 -4.72
N GLY A 66 23.61 5.87 -5.92
CA GLY A 66 24.21 5.49 -7.20
C GLY A 66 24.00 4.02 -7.59
N GLY A 67 23.36 3.22 -6.72
CA GLY A 67 22.99 1.85 -7.01
C GLY A 67 21.70 1.74 -7.84
N LYS A 68 21.38 0.50 -8.25
CA LYS A 68 20.14 0.19 -8.97
C LYS A 68 19.07 -0.30 -8.02
N SER A 69 17.86 0.23 -8.18
CA SER A 69 16.65 -0.26 -7.53
C SER A 69 15.62 -0.58 -8.59
N GLU A 70 14.84 -1.64 -8.40
CA GLU A 70 13.87 -2.13 -9.39
C GLU A 70 12.56 -2.51 -8.71
N MET A 71 11.44 -1.99 -9.22
CA MET A 71 10.13 -2.50 -8.86
C MET A 71 9.88 -3.78 -9.62
N THR A 72 9.69 -4.89 -8.91
CA THR A 72 9.58 -6.24 -9.48
C THR A 72 8.15 -6.75 -9.50
N LEU A 73 7.26 -6.14 -8.74
CA LEU A 73 5.83 -6.48 -8.67
C LEU A 73 5.01 -5.21 -8.41
N LEU A 74 3.91 -5.08 -9.12
CA LEU A 74 2.86 -4.09 -8.84
C LEU A 74 1.51 -4.73 -9.16
N THR A 75 0.61 -4.75 -8.16
CA THR A 75 -0.80 -5.12 -8.28
C THR A 75 -1.66 -4.03 -7.66
N ASP A 76 -2.96 -4.22 -7.55
CA ASP A 76 -3.84 -3.25 -6.89
C ASP A 76 -3.53 -3.10 -5.40
N THR A 77 -3.13 -4.19 -4.73
CA THR A 77 -2.92 -4.24 -3.27
C THR A 77 -1.49 -4.52 -2.84
N THR A 78 -0.58 -4.81 -3.76
CA THR A 78 0.78 -5.26 -3.40
C THR A 78 1.80 -4.67 -4.35
N LEU A 79 2.95 -4.26 -3.81
CA LEU A 79 4.14 -3.93 -4.59
C LEU A 79 5.39 -4.54 -3.95
N SER A 80 6.41 -4.80 -4.78
CA SER A 80 7.72 -5.29 -4.35
C SER A 80 8.81 -4.50 -5.05
N ILE A 81 9.81 -4.07 -4.28
CA ILE A 81 10.98 -3.34 -4.79
C ILE A 81 12.24 -4.04 -4.31
N ARG A 82 13.10 -4.41 -5.24
CA ARG A 82 14.48 -4.75 -4.95
C ARG A 82 15.27 -3.44 -4.84
N MET A 83 15.56 -3.01 -3.61
CA MET A 83 16.28 -1.77 -3.33
C MET A 83 17.77 -1.87 -3.64
N SER A 84 18.34 -3.07 -3.40
CA SER A 84 19.75 -3.44 -3.66
C SER A 84 19.84 -4.97 -3.71
N GLU A 85 21.05 -5.49 -3.85
CA GLU A 85 21.29 -6.95 -3.72
C GLU A 85 21.00 -7.50 -2.32
N ALA A 86 21.04 -6.63 -1.30
CA ALA A 86 20.89 -7.02 0.09
C ALA A 86 19.62 -6.51 0.76
N LEU A 87 18.78 -5.74 0.06
CA LEU A 87 17.54 -5.18 0.62
C LEU A 87 16.39 -5.29 -0.37
N LYS A 88 15.34 -5.97 0.06
CA LYS A 88 14.04 -6.01 -0.60
C LYS A 88 12.98 -5.37 0.28
N VAL A 89 12.09 -4.60 -0.32
CA VAL A 89 10.91 -4.01 0.34
C VAL A 89 9.66 -4.54 -0.34
N ASP A 90 8.77 -5.12 0.46
CA ASP A 90 7.42 -5.50 0.03
C ASP A 90 6.41 -4.62 0.76
N MET A 91 5.38 -4.15 0.07
CA MET A 91 4.28 -3.40 0.66
C MET A 91 2.95 -4.05 0.29
N LEU A 92 2.06 -4.14 1.25
CA LEU A 92 0.72 -4.69 1.10
C LEU A 92 -0.30 -3.72 1.65
N LEU A 93 -1.39 -3.55 0.92
CA LEU A 93 -2.60 -2.91 1.41
C LEU A 93 -3.51 -4.01 1.96
N LEU A 94 -3.77 -4.00 3.26
CA LEU A 94 -4.51 -5.03 3.98
C LEU A 94 -5.74 -4.43 4.61
N LYS A 95 -6.79 -5.23 4.77
CA LYS A 95 -7.99 -4.83 5.52
C LYS A 95 -7.82 -5.16 6.99
N SER A 96 -7.99 -4.16 7.86
CA SER A 96 -8.02 -4.38 9.31
C SER A 96 -9.30 -5.17 9.68
N GLY A 97 -9.14 -6.22 10.49
CA GLY A 97 -10.26 -7.06 10.95
C GLY A 97 -11.15 -6.43 12.02
N SER A 98 -10.86 -5.20 12.49
CA SER A 98 -11.74 -4.48 13.42
C SER A 98 -12.94 -3.95 12.66
N SER A 99 -14.09 -4.61 12.85
CA SER A 99 -15.39 -4.31 12.25
C SER A 99 -15.86 -2.89 12.57
N GLU A 100 -16.52 -2.30 11.61
CA GLU A 100 -17.51 -1.22 11.60
C GLU A 100 -17.19 0.00 10.73
N SER A 101 -16.03 0.10 10.07
CA SER A 101 -15.79 1.15 9.08
C SER A 101 -15.30 0.56 7.77
N SER A 102 -16.00 0.84 6.69
CA SER A 102 -15.73 0.35 5.33
C SER A 102 -14.38 0.79 4.72
N ASN A 103 -13.54 1.50 5.47
CA ASN A 103 -12.27 2.07 5.04
C ASN A 103 -11.10 1.76 6.00
N ASN A 104 -11.12 0.63 6.70
CA ASN A 104 -10.03 0.22 7.60
C ASN A 104 -8.89 -0.47 6.84
N GLU A 105 -8.38 0.16 5.81
CA GLU A 105 -7.18 -0.30 5.13
C GLU A 105 -5.94 0.18 5.85
N ILE A 106 -4.95 -0.70 5.92
CA ILE A 106 -3.65 -0.47 6.54
C ILE A 106 -2.54 -0.86 5.58
N ILE A 107 -1.41 -0.19 5.70
CA ILE A 107 -0.20 -0.51 4.96
C ILE A 107 0.66 -1.44 5.82
N CYS A 108 1.00 -2.59 5.27
CA CYS A 108 2.03 -3.47 5.81
C CYS A 108 3.30 -3.32 4.97
N MET A 109 4.39 -2.90 5.59
CA MET A 109 5.71 -2.79 4.96
C MET A 109 6.65 -3.84 5.55
N ILE A 110 7.23 -4.66 4.67
CA ILE A 110 8.19 -5.71 5.01
C ILE A 110 9.52 -5.34 4.41
N GLU A 111 10.54 -5.18 5.24
CA GLU A 111 11.91 -5.04 4.80
C GLU A 111 12.64 -6.37 5.03
N THR A 112 13.26 -6.90 3.98
CA THR A 112 14.02 -8.15 4.03
C THR A 112 15.46 -7.84 3.70
N PHE A 113 16.34 -8.12 4.65
CA PHE A 113 17.79 -7.92 4.56
C PHE A 113 18.50 -9.26 4.38
N GLY A 114 19.56 -9.26 3.59
CA GLY A 114 20.44 -10.40 3.37
C GLY A 114 20.64 -10.69 1.89
N ARG A 115 21.77 -11.33 1.56
CA ARG A 115 22.11 -11.73 0.19
C ARG A 115 21.78 -13.19 -0.09
N ASP A 116 21.90 -14.02 0.93
CA ASP A 116 21.74 -15.46 0.82
C ASP A 116 20.47 -15.91 1.51
N SER A 117 19.81 -16.92 0.94
CA SER A 117 18.56 -17.48 1.46
C SER A 117 18.66 -18.01 2.92
N LEU A 118 19.87 -18.27 3.39
CA LEU A 118 20.14 -18.78 4.75
C LEU A 118 20.29 -17.68 5.81
N SER A 119 20.49 -16.42 5.40
CA SER A 119 20.74 -15.28 6.30
C SER A 119 19.76 -14.15 6.14
N LEU A 120 18.53 -14.44 5.68
CA LEU A 120 17.50 -13.43 5.50
C LEU A 120 16.88 -13.04 6.85
N GLU A 121 16.97 -11.76 7.18
CA GLU A 121 16.22 -11.14 8.27
C GLU A 121 15.11 -10.29 7.70
N SER A 122 13.94 -10.30 8.33
CA SER A 122 12.83 -9.48 7.90
C SER A 122 12.20 -8.77 9.08
N THR A 123 11.88 -7.48 8.86
CA THR A 123 11.10 -6.66 9.78
C THR A 123 9.76 -6.31 9.15
N VAL A 124 8.72 -6.19 9.98
CA VAL A 124 7.38 -5.81 9.56
C VAL A 124 6.98 -4.55 10.30
N ARG A 125 6.47 -3.57 9.57
CA ARG A 125 5.91 -2.34 10.13
C ARG A 125 4.54 -2.08 9.53
N PHE A 126 3.64 -1.55 10.34
CA PHE A 126 2.29 -1.20 9.92
C PHE A 126 2.08 0.30 9.99
N TYR A 127 1.32 0.81 9.02
CA TYR A 127 0.97 2.22 8.92
C TYR A 127 -0.51 2.37 8.56
N THR A 128 -1.07 3.51 8.92
CA THR A 128 -2.33 3.95 8.31
C THR A 128 -2.09 4.28 6.84
N THR A 129 -3.16 4.42 6.06
CA THR A 129 -3.08 4.86 4.65
C THR A 129 -2.50 6.27 4.47
N SER A 130 -2.44 7.05 5.56
CA SER A 130 -1.77 8.36 5.64
C SER A 130 -0.34 8.26 6.20
N TRP A 131 0.26 7.08 6.25
CA TRP A 131 1.63 6.80 6.68
C TRP A 131 1.95 7.11 8.16
N HIS A 132 0.94 7.16 9.03
CA HIS A 132 1.17 7.20 10.47
C HIS A 132 1.50 5.79 10.98
N PRO A 133 2.60 5.61 11.75
CA PRO A 133 2.97 4.30 12.26
C PRO A 133 1.94 3.78 13.26
N LEU A 134 1.64 2.48 13.19
CA LEU A 134 0.80 1.78 14.13
C LEU A 134 1.68 1.06 15.17
N SER A 135 1.46 1.32 16.45
CA SER A 135 2.26 0.77 17.55
C SER A 135 1.99 -0.70 17.85
N GLN A 136 0.87 -1.22 17.38
CA GLN A 136 0.46 -2.62 17.58
C GLN A 136 0.20 -3.29 16.24
N SER A 137 0.51 -4.59 16.18
CA SER A 137 0.16 -5.41 15.03
C SER A 137 -1.36 -5.49 14.89
N PRO A 138 -1.94 -5.04 13.78
CA PRO A 138 -3.38 -5.10 13.58
C PRO A 138 -3.86 -6.54 13.43
N GLN A 139 -5.10 -6.81 13.81
CA GLN A 139 -5.76 -8.06 13.45
C GLN A 139 -6.04 -8.04 11.95
N LEU A 140 -5.47 -9.01 11.23
CA LEU A 140 -5.66 -9.14 9.78
C LEU A 140 -6.97 -9.86 9.49
N SER A 141 -7.67 -9.44 8.45
CA SER A 141 -8.88 -10.12 7.98
C SER A 141 -8.55 -11.53 7.48
N VAL A 142 -9.52 -12.45 7.54
CA VAL A 142 -9.34 -13.83 7.07
C VAL A 142 -9.03 -13.88 5.57
N SER A 143 -9.58 -12.97 4.77
CA SER A 143 -9.32 -12.86 3.34
C SER A 143 -7.86 -12.53 3.05
N ASP A 144 -7.24 -11.69 3.86
CA ASP A 144 -5.86 -11.23 3.64
C ASP A 144 -4.82 -12.26 4.10
N GLN A 145 -5.20 -13.22 4.94
CA GLN A 145 -4.29 -14.26 5.45
C GLN A 145 -3.87 -15.30 4.40
N ASN A 146 -4.52 -15.35 3.25
CA ASN A 146 -4.30 -16.39 2.25
C ASN A 146 -3.24 -16.09 1.19
N THR A 147 -2.75 -14.87 1.08
CA THR A 147 -1.67 -14.53 0.14
C THR A 147 -0.30 -15.03 0.64
N ILE A 148 0.65 -15.27 -0.27
CA ILE A 148 2.02 -15.69 0.08
C ILE A 148 2.70 -14.66 0.98
N LEU A 149 2.53 -13.36 0.67
CA LEU A 149 3.12 -12.27 1.46
C LEU A 149 2.45 -12.13 2.82
N SER A 150 1.15 -12.31 2.93
CA SER A 150 0.45 -12.30 4.22
C SER A 150 0.87 -13.46 5.11
N LYS A 151 1.09 -14.66 4.54
CA LYS A 151 1.67 -15.80 5.27
C LYS A 151 3.08 -15.48 5.78
N LYS A 152 3.89 -14.78 4.99
CA LYS A 152 5.21 -14.29 5.41
C LYS A 152 5.09 -13.32 6.59
N VAL A 153 4.18 -12.35 6.54
CA VAL A 153 3.89 -11.42 7.65
C VAL A 153 3.54 -12.19 8.92
N LEU A 154 2.58 -13.10 8.85
CA LEU A 154 2.15 -13.89 10.00
C LEU A 154 3.28 -14.73 10.60
N THR A 155 4.17 -15.27 9.77
CA THR A 155 5.34 -16.04 10.24
C THR A 155 6.32 -15.14 10.97
N ILE A 156 6.59 -13.94 10.48
CA ILE A 156 7.48 -12.97 11.11
C ILE A 156 6.90 -12.53 12.46
N LEU A 157 5.62 -12.14 12.50
CA LEU A 157 4.95 -11.70 13.73
C LEU A 157 4.97 -12.80 14.82
N LYS A 158 4.70 -14.05 14.45
CA LYS A 158 4.77 -15.18 15.40
C LYS A 158 6.17 -15.38 15.98
N ARG A 159 7.20 -15.24 15.14
CA ARG A 159 8.61 -15.33 15.59
C ARG A 159 8.93 -14.22 16.59
N ASP A 160 8.50 -13.00 16.32
CA ASP A 160 8.78 -11.85 17.18
C ASP A 160 8.05 -11.98 18.53
N ASP A 161 6.81 -12.48 18.54
CA ASP A 161 6.05 -12.80 19.76
C ASP A 161 6.73 -13.90 20.62
N GLU A 162 7.32 -14.92 19.97
CA GLU A 162 8.05 -15.99 20.68
C GLU A 162 9.36 -15.49 21.32
N ILE A 163 10.04 -14.54 20.66
CA ILE A 163 11.26 -13.92 21.19
C ILE A 163 10.93 -13.07 22.41
N LEU A 164 9.85 -12.27 22.34
CA LEU A 164 9.41 -11.42 23.45
C LEU A 164 8.95 -12.20 24.69
N LYS A 165 8.44 -13.42 24.53
CA LYS A 165 8.03 -14.29 25.65
C LYS A 165 9.20 -15.01 26.33
N LYS A 166 10.40 -15.04 25.72
CA LYS A 166 11.59 -15.71 26.27
C LYS A 166 12.52 -14.76 27.03
N ASN A 167 12.29 -13.46 26.94
CA ASN A 167 13.02 -12.41 27.67
C ASN A 167 12.17 -11.85 28.80
#